data_dc76aae5f8bccb0a38eb8eeb71226984
#
_entry.id   dc76aae5f8bccb0a38eb8eeb71226984
#
_cell.length_a   1.000
_cell.length_b   1.000
_cell.length_c   1.000
_cell.angle_alpha   90.00
_cell.angle_beta   90.00
_cell.angle_gamma   90.00
#
_symmetry.space_group_name_H-M   'P 1'
#
loop_
_entity.id
_entity.type
_entity.pdbx_description
1 polymer ?
#
loop_
_entity_poly.entity_id
_entity_poly.type
_entity_poly.pdbx_seq_one_letter_code
_entity_poly.pdbx_strand_id
1 'polypeptide(L)'
;MVTLGIIGVVAAMTMPSLINDMQNREKTARLKKFYSAMSQAIILSEQYNGPAGDWEKGTAERDEDGVLIDTPDNSISFFKKYFAPYIKVLSIDKTGSDRAFATFADGSVVYFTFGNCLDLLFDTNGNKKPNSEGKDRFRFLFCTNDYNERYIGKNKYFGTYVQDITISNGREYTKNVCKNNPPYCSTLLLLDNWEFKKDYPF
;
A
#
# COMPACT_ATOMS: atom_id res chain seq x y z
N MET A 1 40.05 1.56 -32.72
CA MET A 1 39.56 0.92 -31.45
C MET A 1 39.09 1.87 -30.35
N VAL A 2 39.24 3.21 -30.49
CA VAL A 2 38.83 4.19 -29.45
C VAL A 2 37.31 4.36 -29.35
N THR A 3 36.57 4.26 -30.45
CA THR A 3 35.11 4.49 -30.50
C THR A 3 34.28 3.46 -29.72
N LEU A 4 34.67 2.18 -29.71
CA LEU A 4 34.01 1.15 -28.93
C LEU A 4 34.16 1.33 -27.41
N GLY A 5 35.33 1.88 -26.97
CA GLY A 5 35.59 2.19 -25.57
C GLY A 5 34.68 3.33 -25.05
N ILE A 6 34.46 4.38 -25.85
CA ILE A 6 33.64 5.53 -25.46
C ILE A 6 32.17 5.13 -25.37
N ILE A 7 31.65 4.33 -26.31
CA ILE A 7 30.25 3.84 -26.28
C ILE A 7 30.03 2.96 -25.04
N GLY A 8 30.99 2.10 -24.71
CA GLY A 8 30.90 1.23 -23.53
C GLY A 8 30.83 2.01 -22.21
N VAL A 9 31.64 3.05 -22.05
CA VAL A 9 31.65 3.88 -20.85
C VAL A 9 30.35 4.69 -20.71
N VAL A 10 29.88 5.29 -21.81
CA VAL A 10 28.63 6.08 -21.80
C VAL A 10 27.45 5.17 -21.48
N ALA A 11 27.38 3.99 -22.09
CA ALA A 11 26.32 3.02 -21.80
C ALA A 11 26.35 2.56 -20.33
N ALA A 12 27.53 2.26 -19.78
CA ALA A 12 27.67 1.86 -18.37
C ALA A 12 27.19 2.93 -17.38
N MET A 13 27.34 4.22 -17.71
CA MET A 13 26.90 5.32 -16.86
C MET A 13 25.40 5.64 -17.02
N THR A 14 24.82 5.45 -18.20
CA THR A 14 23.43 5.84 -18.48
C THR A 14 22.41 4.72 -18.24
N MET A 15 22.79 3.45 -18.42
CA MET A 15 21.88 2.32 -18.21
C MET A 15 21.29 2.22 -16.80
N PRO A 16 22.06 2.38 -15.70
CA PRO A 16 21.49 2.27 -14.35
C PRO A 16 20.42 3.32 -14.06
N SER A 17 20.60 4.56 -14.52
CA SER A 17 19.60 5.62 -14.31
C SER A 17 18.32 5.35 -15.11
N LEU A 18 18.46 4.91 -16.35
CA LEU A 18 17.30 4.57 -17.19
C LEU A 18 16.49 3.39 -16.63
N ILE A 19 17.17 2.37 -16.12
CA ILE A 19 16.53 1.21 -15.48
C ILE A 19 15.76 1.66 -14.23
N ASN A 20 16.36 2.50 -13.39
CA ASN A 20 15.72 3.05 -12.19
C ASN A 20 14.46 3.87 -12.54
N ASP A 21 14.56 4.72 -13.56
CA ASP A 21 13.43 5.54 -14.02
C ASP A 21 12.28 4.66 -14.54
N MET A 22 12.59 3.61 -15.31
CA MET A 22 11.59 2.64 -15.78
C MET A 22 10.93 1.91 -14.62
N GLN A 23 11.71 1.43 -13.65
CA GLN A 23 11.19 0.75 -12.46
C GLN A 23 10.30 1.68 -11.62
N ASN A 24 10.68 2.92 -11.45
CA ASN A 24 9.88 3.90 -10.71
C ASN A 24 8.57 4.24 -11.41
N ARG A 25 8.58 4.34 -12.74
CA ARG A 25 7.35 4.51 -13.55
C ARG A 25 6.42 3.30 -13.40
N GLU A 26 6.95 2.09 -13.42
CA GLU A 26 6.18 0.87 -13.22
C GLU A 26 5.55 0.83 -11.81
N LYS A 27 6.34 1.11 -10.77
CA LYS A 27 5.83 1.21 -9.39
C LYS A 27 4.73 2.26 -9.27
N THR A 28 4.94 3.45 -9.85
CA THR A 28 3.94 4.53 -9.92
C THR A 28 2.63 4.05 -10.53
N ALA A 29 2.69 3.39 -11.68
CA ALA A 29 1.49 2.89 -12.36
C ALA A 29 0.74 1.86 -11.51
N ARG A 30 1.46 0.93 -10.86
CA ARG A 30 0.89 -0.08 -9.98
C ARG A 30 0.29 0.52 -8.71
N LEU A 31 0.94 1.52 -8.10
CA LEU A 31 0.42 2.24 -6.93
C LEU A 31 -0.86 3.00 -7.25
N LYS A 32 -0.88 3.76 -8.35
CA LYS A 32 -2.09 4.47 -8.82
C LYS A 32 -3.25 3.50 -9.07
N LYS A 33 -2.95 2.40 -9.75
CA LYS A 33 -3.94 1.36 -10.06
C LYS A 33 -4.50 0.73 -8.78
N PHE A 34 -3.63 0.35 -7.84
CA PHE A 34 -4.05 -0.24 -6.56
C PHE A 34 -4.93 0.73 -5.77
N TYR A 35 -4.47 1.96 -5.58
CA TYR A 35 -5.22 2.98 -4.84
C TYR A 35 -6.60 3.25 -5.45
N SER A 36 -6.66 3.40 -6.77
CA SER A 36 -7.92 3.61 -7.48
C SER A 36 -8.83 2.40 -7.42
N ALA A 37 -8.29 1.19 -7.60
CA ALA A 37 -9.07 -0.04 -7.55
C ALA A 37 -9.69 -0.26 -6.15
N MET A 38 -8.91 -0.06 -5.09
CA MET A 38 -9.40 -0.17 -3.72
C MET A 38 -10.47 0.88 -3.41
N SER A 39 -10.25 2.14 -3.83
CA SER A 39 -11.23 3.21 -3.63
C SER A 39 -12.54 2.90 -4.36
N GLN A 40 -12.49 2.41 -5.59
CA GLN A 40 -13.68 2.02 -6.35
C GLN A 40 -14.37 0.78 -5.76
N ALA A 41 -13.59 -0.20 -5.28
CA ALA A 41 -14.14 -1.39 -4.63
C ALA A 41 -14.98 -1.03 -3.41
N ILE A 42 -14.55 -0.06 -2.60
CA ILE A 42 -15.31 0.41 -1.45
C ILE A 42 -16.65 1.01 -1.89
N ILE A 43 -16.64 1.92 -2.86
CA ILE A 43 -17.85 2.57 -3.37
C ILE A 43 -18.84 1.53 -3.93
N LEU A 44 -18.35 0.55 -4.68
CA LEU A 44 -19.19 -0.52 -5.22
C LEU A 44 -19.69 -1.46 -4.12
N SER A 45 -18.83 -1.77 -3.14
CA SER A 45 -19.22 -2.63 -2.02
C SER A 45 -20.29 -1.98 -1.14
N GLU A 46 -20.22 -0.67 -0.91
CA GLU A 46 -21.23 0.06 -0.15
C GLU A 46 -22.63 -0.04 -0.74
N GLN A 47 -22.76 -0.19 -2.06
CA GLN A 47 -24.05 -0.36 -2.71
C GLN A 47 -24.76 -1.67 -2.33
N TYR A 48 -24.00 -2.71 -1.95
CA TYR A 48 -24.52 -4.03 -1.62
C TYR A 48 -24.42 -4.37 -0.13
N ASN A 49 -23.42 -3.83 0.56
CA ASN A 49 -23.10 -4.17 1.94
C ASN A 49 -23.38 -3.04 2.93
N GLY A 50 -23.97 -1.91 2.47
CA GLY A 50 -24.19 -0.72 3.28
C GLY A 50 -22.90 0.09 3.52
N PRO A 51 -23.00 1.20 4.28
CA PRO A 51 -21.89 2.12 4.51
C PRO A 51 -20.65 1.42 5.06
N ALA A 52 -19.47 1.79 4.55
CA ALA A 52 -18.21 1.16 4.94
C ALA A 52 -17.90 1.31 6.44
N GLY A 53 -18.45 2.34 7.08
CA GLY A 53 -18.36 2.53 8.52
C GLY A 53 -19.00 1.42 9.35
N ASP A 54 -20.02 0.75 8.81
CA ASP A 54 -20.81 -0.27 9.48
C ASP A 54 -20.32 -1.70 9.13
N TRP A 55 -19.25 -1.83 8.32
CA TRP A 55 -18.78 -3.16 7.94
C TRP A 55 -18.20 -3.91 9.14
N GLU A 56 -18.73 -5.12 9.34
CA GLU A 56 -18.31 -6.01 10.41
C GLU A 56 -16.87 -6.45 10.22
N LYS A 57 -15.97 -5.92 11.04
CA LYS A 57 -14.66 -6.50 11.27
C LYS A 57 -14.93 -7.80 12.03
N GLY A 58 -14.71 -8.96 11.48
CA GLY A 58 -14.94 -10.22 12.18
C GLY A 58 -14.50 -10.19 13.65
N THR A 59 -14.85 -11.16 14.42
CA THR A 59 -14.51 -11.24 15.85
C THR A 59 -13.01 -11.43 16.01
N ALA A 60 -12.25 -10.33 15.99
CA ALA A 60 -10.89 -10.35 16.46
C ALA A 60 -10.94 -10.60 17.97
N GLU A 61 -10.45 -11.74 18.39
CA GLU A 61 -10.28 -12.05 19.81
C GLU A 61 -9.25 -11.07 20.38
N ARG A 62 -9.45 -10.69 21.64
CA ARG A 62 -8.46 -9.92 22.38
C ARG A 62 -7.73 -10.88 23.32
N ASP A 63 -6.42 -10.73 23.43
CA ASP A 63 -5.66 -11.42 24.47
C ASP A 63 -5.97 -10.85 25.88
N GLU A 64 -5.38 -11.45 26.90
CA GLU A 64 -5.55 -11.04 28.30
C GLU A 64 -5.13 -9.60 28.54
N ASP A 65 -4.24 -9.05 27.70
CA ASP A 65 -3.75 -7.67 27.75
C ASP A 65 -4.62 -6.71 26.88
N GLY A 66 -5.70 -7.21 26.26
CA GLY A 66 -6.60 -6.43 25.42
C GLY A 66 -6.08 -6.14 24.00
N VAL A 67 -4.97 -6.77 23.60
CA VAL A 67 -4.41 -6.67 22.24
C VAL A 67 -5.25 -7.50 21.28
N LEU A 68 -5.60 -6.92 20.13
CA LEU A 68 -6.34 -7.62 19.08
C LEU A 68 -5.48 -8.74 18.49
N ILE A 69 -5.94 -9.98 18.68
CA ILE A 69 -5.40 -11.15 17.97
C ILE A 69 -6.19 -11.30 16.69
N ASP A 70 -5.65 -10.79 15.58
CA ASP A 70 -6.23 -11.09 14.28
C ASP A 70 -5.76 -12.47 13.80
N THR A 71 -6.69 -13.23 13.25
CA THR A 71 -6.34 -14.44 12.51
C THR A 71 -6.36 -14.14 11.02
N PRO A 72 -5.43 -14.70 10.22
CA PRO A 72 -5.47 -14.53 8.77
C PRO A 72 -6.80 -14.90 8.14
N ASP A 73 -7.51 -15.87 8.70
CA ASP A 73 -8.81 -16.33 8.22
C ASP A 73 -9.90 -15.26 8.42
N ASN A 74 -9.84 -14.46 9.49
CA ASN A 74 -10.71 -13.33 9.72
C ASN A 74 -10.47 -12.22 8.69
N SER A 75 -9.21 -11.80 8.52
CA SER A 75 -8.83 -10.83 7.48
C SER A 75 -9.20 -11.30 6.07
N ILE A 76 -9.03 -12.60 5.75
CA ILE A 76 -9.42 -13.20 4.48
C ILE A 76 -10.94 -13.11 4.28
N SER A 77 -11.72 -13.45 5.30
CA SER A 77 -13.19 -13.43 5.25
C SER A 77 -13.68 -12.01 4.98
N PHE A 78 -13.12 -11.02 5.67
CA PHE A 78 -13.44 -9.62 5.45
C PHE A 78 -13.07 -9.16 4.03
N PHE A 79 -11.86 -9.47 3.57
CA PHE A 79 -11.40 -9.09 2.24
C PHE A 79 -12.25 -9.74 1.15
N LYS A 80 -12.62 -11.03 1.31
CA LYS A 80 -13.49 -11.76 0.38
C LYS A 80 -14.90 -11.19 0.33
N LYS A 81 -15.46 -10.72 1.46
CA LYS A 81 -16.79 -10.14 1.53
C LYS A 81 -16.85 -8.75 0.89
N TYR A 82 -15.90 -7.88 1.24
CA TYR A 82 -16.05 -6.46 0.96
C TYR A 82 -15.18 -5.94 -0.20
N PHE A 83 -14.10 -6.62 -0.56
CA PHE A 83 -13.18 -6.15 -1.61
C PHE A 83 -13.10 -7.08 -2.82
N ALA A 84 -12.91 -8.36 -2.61
CA ALA A 84 -12.64 -9.31 -3.68
C ALA A 84 -13.71 -9.36 -4.80
N PRO A 85 -15.02 -9.16 -4.53
CA PRO A 85 -16.02 -9.13 -5.58
C PRO A 85 -15.86 -7.97 -6.57
N TYR A 86 -15.15 -6.92 -6.19
CA TYR A 86 -15.05 -5.65 -6.94
C TYR A 86 -13.65 -5.37 -7.48
N ILE A 87 -12.66 -6.19 -7.15
CA ILE A 87 -11.29 -6.09 -7.66
C ILE A 87 -10.82 -7.43 -8.21
N LYS A 88 -10.06 -7.40 -9.32
CA LYS A 88 -9.53 -8.63 -9.91
C LYS A 88 -8.30 -9.09 -9.15
N VAL A 89 -8.46 -10.13 -8.33
CA VAL A 89 -7.36 -10.87 -7.69
C VAL A 89 -7.24 -12.26 -8.32
N LEU A 90 -6.03 -12.80 -8.39
CA LEU A 90 -5.76 -14.16 -8.87
C LEU A 90 -5.95 -15.19 -7.75
N SER A 91 -5.50 -14.85 -6.56
CA SER A 91 -5.61 -15.71 -5.38
C SER A 91 -5.69 -14.87 -4.12
N ILE A 92 -6.29 -15.45 -3.08
CA ILE A 92 -6.29 -14.95 -1.72
C ILE A 92 -5.87 -16.12 -0.85
N ASP A 93 -4.80 -15.95 -0.09
CA ASP A 93 -4.15 -17.01 0.68
C ASP A 93 -3.52 -16.44 1.97
N LYS A 94 -2.89 -17.30 2.75
CA LYS A 94 -2.17 -16.91 3.96
C LYS A 94 -0.71 -17.38 3.93
N THR A 95 0.17 -16.60 4.55
CA THR A 95 1.57 -16.95 4.73
C THR A 95 1.87 -17.05 6.23
N GLY A 96 2.27 -18.24 6.66
CA GLY A 96 2.47 -18.51 8.09
C GLY A 96 1.19 -18.36 8.91
N SER A 97 1.36 -18.03 10.19
CA SER A 97 0.26 -17.81 11.15
C SER A 97 -0.30 -16.38 11.14
N ASP A 98 0.38 -15.41 10.50
CA ASP A 98 0.24 -14.02 10.91
C ASP A 98 -0.32 -13.09 9.83
N ARG A 99 -0.35 -13.48 8.55
CA ARG A 99 -0.77 -12.57 7.47
C ARG A 99 -1.54 -13.25 6.36
N ALA A 100 -2.63 -12.61 5.97
CA ALA A 100 -3.33 -12.88 4.74
C ALA A 100 -2.71 -12.06 3.58
N PHE A 101 -2.85 -12.53 2.34
CA PHE A 101 -2.43 -11.80 1.16
C PHE A 101 -3.33 -12.09 -0.04
N ALA A 102 -3.38 -11.13 -0.98
CA ALA A 102 -4.00 -11.30 -2.27
C ALA A 102 -3.00 -10.96 -3.38
N THR A 103 -2.99 -11.79 -4.44
CA THR A 103 -2.12 -11.64 -5.60
C THR A 103 -2.90 -11.05 -6.77
N PHE A 104 -2.33 -10.05 -7.44
CA PHE A 104 -2.90 -9.42 -8.63
C PHE A 104 -2.30 -9.98 -9.93
N ALA A 105 -3.01 -9.81 -11.05
CA ALA A 105 -2.59 -10.33 -12.35
C ALA A 105 -1.26 -9.74 -12.86
N ASP A 106 -0.87 -8.56 -12.39
CA ASP A 106 0.41 -7.91 -12.73
C ASP A 106 1.58 -8.38 -11.84
N GLY A 107 1.34 -9.36 -10.97
CA GLY A 107 2.34 -9.92 -10.06
C GLY A 107 2.57 -9.10 -8.79
N SER A 108 1.85 -7.99 -8.61
CA SER A 108 1.84 -7.29 -7.32
C SER A 108 1.06 -8.08 -6.26
N VAL A 109 1.34 -7.82 -5.00
CA VAL A 109 0.73 -8.52 -3.87
C VAL A 109 0.31 -7.50 -2.82
N VAL A 110 -0.82 -7.70 -2.19
CA VAL A 110 -1.20 -6.97 -0.98
C VAL A 110 -1.28 -7.93 0.19
N TYR A 111 -0.49 -7.68 1.22
CA TYR A 111 -0.59 -8.35 2.52
C TYR A 111 -1.54 -7.54 3.40
N PHE A 112 -2.37 -8.22 4.17
CA PHE A 112 -3.32 -7.52 5.03
C PHE A 112 -3.54 -8.25 6.36
N THR A 113 -3.78 -7.47 7.40
CA THR A 113 -4.06 -7.93 8.75
C THR A 113 -4.89 -6.87 9.49
N PHE A 114 -5.73 -7.30 10.42
CA PHE A 114 -6.46 -6.37 11.28
C PHE A 114 -5.62 -5.96 12.49
N GLY A 115 -5.64 -4.66 12.76
CA GLY A 115 -5.40 -4.03 14.01
C GLY A 115 -6.58 -3.10 14.30
N ASN A 116 -6.33 -1.87 14.70
CA ASN A 116 -7.37 -0.84 14.79
C ASN A 116 -8.01 -0.56 13.42
N CYS A 117 -7.23 -0.67 12.37
CA CYS A 117 -7.63 -0.63 10.97
C CYS A 117 -7.25 -1.95 10.29
N LEU A 118 -7.74 -2.18 9.07
CA LEU A 118 -7.13 -3.15 8.17
C LEU A 118 -5.86 -2.52 7.59
N ASP A 119 -4.72 -3.00 8.04
CA ASP A 119 -3.42 -2.65 7.50
C ASP A 119 -3.21 -3.38 6.18
N LEU A 120 -2.86 -2.64 5.14
CA LEU A 120 -2.64 -3.12 3.77
C LEU A 120 -1.22 -2.79 3.35
N LEU A 121 -0.34 -3.77 3.27
CA LEU A 121 1.02 -3.61 2.78
C LEU A 121 1.06 -4.04 1.31
N PHE A 122 1.01 -3.08 0.41
CA PHE A 122 1.06 -3.32 -1.03
C PHE A 122 2.51 -3.43 -1.50
N ASP A 123 2.84 -4.59 -2.06
CA ASP A 123 4.12 -4.91 -2.67
C ASP A 123 4.00 -4.81 -4.20
N THR A 124 4.67 -3.85 -4.78
CA THR A 124 4.54 -3.52 -6.20
C THR A 124 5.11 -4.57 -7.14
N ASN A 125 6.02 -5.43 -6.67
CA ASN A 125 6.73 -6.41 -7.50
C ASN A 125 6.64 -7.86 -6.95
N GLY A 126 5.83 -8.07 -5.88
CA GLY A 126 5.66 -9.34 -5.21
C GLY A 126 6.94 -9.79 -4.48
N ASN A 127 7.33 -11.04 -4.65
CA ASN A 127 8.49 -11.59 -3.94
C ASN A 127 9.87 -11.15 -4.48
N LYS A 128 9.91 -10.23 -5.46
CA LYS A 128 11.18 -9.71 -5.98
C LYS A 128 11.76 -8.70 -5.00
N LYS A 129 13.08 -8.80 -4.78
CA LYS A 129 13.78 -7.84 -3.92
C LYS A 129 13.67 -6.40 -4.47
N PRO A 130 13.77 -5.38 -3.58
CA PRO A 130 14.31 -5.41 -2.20
C PRO A 130 13.32 -5.81 -1.10
N ASN A 131 12.00 -5.90 -1.32
CA ASN A 131 10.99 -6.21 -0.33
C ASN A 131 11.06 -5.27 0.91
N SER A 132 11.20 -3.99 0.66
CA SER A 132 11.40 -2.97 1.69
C SER A 132 10.36 -1.87 1.62
N GLU A 133 9.80 -1.49 2.76
CA GLU A 133 8.89 -0.35 2.84
C GLU A 133 9.61 0.93 2.37
N GLY A 134 8.90 1.75 1.60
CA GLY A 134 9.45 2.94 0.95
C GLY A 134 10.14 2.70 -0.39
N LYS A 135 10.55 1.46 -0.74
CA LYS A 135 11.20 1.13 -2.02
C LYS A 135 10.27 0.43 -3.01
N ASP A 136 9.65 -0.66 -2.58
CA ASP A 136 8.74 -1.47 -3.38
C ASP A 136 7.49 -1.90 -2.59
N ARG A 137 7.49 -1.70 -1.27
CA ARG A 137 6.35 -1.95 -0.38
C ARG A 137 5.81 -0.64 0.19
N PHE A 138 4.49 -0.49 0.17
CA PHE A 138 3.82 0.74 0.57
C PHE A 138 2.58 0.41 1.40
N ARG A 139 2.44 1.11 2.52
CA ARG A 139 1.38 0.86 3.48
C ARG A 139 0.17 1.75 3.22
N PHE A 140 -1.02 1.13 3.27
CA PHE A 140 -2.32 1.77 3.21
C PHE A 140 -3.16 1.31 4.39
N LEU A 141 -4.20 2.07 4.69
CA LEU A 141 -5.13 1.75 5.77
C LEU A 141 -6.56 1.77 5.25
N PHE A 142 -7.35 0.80 5.70
CA PHE A 142 -8.79 0.89 5.67
C PHE A 142 -9.29 0.92 7.12
N CYS A 143 -9.88 2.04 7.53
CA CYS A 143 -10.30 2.29 8.89
C CYS A 143 -11.79 2.60 8.95
N THR A 144 -12.44 2.12 9.99
CA THR A 144 -13.84 2.40 10.31
C THR A 144 -13.93 2.98 11.73
N ASN A 145 -15.11 3.48 12.11
CA ASN A 145 -15.32 4.16 13.39
C ASN A 145 -14.40 5.39 13.55
N ASP A 146 -14.06 5.77 14.76
CA ASP A 146 -13.24 6.96 15.05
C ASP A 146 -11.80 6.89 14.50
N TYR A 147 -11.33 5.70 14.12
CA TYR A 147 -10.01 5.51 13.54
C TYR A 147 -9.86 6.08 12.13
N ASN A 148 -10.96 6.16 11.36
CA ASN A 148 -10.90 6.77 10.03
C ASN A 148 -10.61 8.27 10.13
N GLU A 149 -11.27 9.00 11.02
CA GLU A 149 -11.00 10.43 11.24
C GLU A 149 -9.56 10.66 11.71
N ARG A 150 -9.07 9.81 12.59
CA ARG A 150 -7.73 9.92 13.16
C ARG A 150 -6.61 9.66 12.16
N TYR A 151 -6.76 8.69 11.26
CA TYR A 151 -5.66 8.21 10.42
C TYR A 151 -5.79 8.58 8.96
N ILE A 152 -7.00 8.72 8.43
CA ILE A 152 -7.25 8.90 7.00
C ILE A 152 -7.86 10.26 6.68
N GLY A 153 -8.76 10.73 7.54
CA GLY A 153 -9.48 11.97 7.41
C GLY A 153 -10.99 11.78 7.44
N LYS A 154 -11.68 12.86 7.73
CA LYS A 154 -13.13 12.88 7.90
C LYS A 154 -13.86 12.35 6.66
N ASN A 155 -14.83 11.46 6.89
CA ASN A 155 -15.65 10.82 5.84
C ASN A 155 -14.84 10.02 4.80
N LYS A 156 -13.65 9.53 5.16
CA LYS A 156 -12.83 8.65 4.31
C LYS A 156 -12.53 7.39 5.08
N TYR A 157 -12.65 6.25 4.42
CA TYR A 157 -12.38 4.95 5.04
C TYR A 157 -11.07 4.32 4.54
N PHE A 158 -10.57 4.71 3.37
CA PHE A 158 -9.34 4.19 2.77
C PHE A 158 -8.38 5.32 2.42
N GLY A 159 -7.11 5.10 2.69
CA GLY A 159 -6.04 6.05 2.40
C GLY A 159 -4.64 5.49 2.59
N THR A 160 -3.66 6.35 2.43
CA THR A 160 -2.27 6.06 2.75
C THR A 160 -2.04 6.05 4.26
N TYR A 161 -0.88 5.58 4.71
CA TYR A 161 -0.60 5.43 6.13
C TYR A 161 -0.60 6.78 6.86
N VAL A 162 -1.47 6.92 7.88
CA VAL A 162 -1.65 8.14 8.69
C VAL A 162 -1.75 9.42 7.83
N GLN A 163 -2.65 9.38 6.85
CA GLN A 163 -2.74 10.36 5.78
C GLN A 163 -3.05 11.76 6.27
N ASP A 164 -4.08 11.92 7.12
CA ASP A 164 -4.64 13.23 7.45
C ASP A 164 -3.63 14.15 8.16
N ILE A 165 -3.07 13.69 9.27
CA ILE A 165 -2.08 14.46 10.04
C ILE A 165 -0.84 14.73 9.20
N THR A 166 -0.41 13.78 8.40
CA THR A 166 0.82 13.86 7.62
C THR A 166 0.68 14.89 6.51
N ILE A 167 -0.44 14.87 5.79
CA ILE A 167 -0.72 15.85 4.70
C ILE A 167 -0.87 17.26 5.26
N SER A 168 -1.55 17.42 6.40
CA SER A 168 -1.78 18.72 7.05
C SER A 168 -0.49 19.45 7.42
N ASN A 169 0.60 18.71 7.68
CA ASN A 169 1.91 19.27 7.98
C ASN A 169 2.78 19.54 6.73
N GLY A 170 2.28 19.21 5.54
CA GLY A 170 2.91 19.52 4.27
C GLY A 170 4.00 18.54 3.81
N ARG A 171 4.48 18.76 2.59
CA ARG A 171 5.36 17.82 1.88
C ARG A 171 6.72 17.61 2.56
N GLU A 172 7.38 18.67 3.02
CA GLU A 172 8.71 18.55 3.65
C GLU A 172 8.66 17.78 4.96
N TYR A 173 7.63 18.02 5.77
CA TYR A 173 7.37 17.21 6.95
C TYR A 173 7.17 15.75 6.58
N THR A 174 6.30 15.47 5.60
CA THR A 174 6.01 14.10 5.14
C THR A 174 7.27 13.40 4.62
N LYS A 175 8.14 14.11 3.90
CA LYS A 175 9.41 13.58 3.42
C LYS A 175 10.35 13.19 4.57
N ASN A 176 10.46 14.03 5.58
CA ASN A 176 11.27 13.74 6.76
C ASN A 176 10.73 12.54 7.54
N VAL A 177 9.41 12.46 7.69
CA VAL A 177 8.77 11.31 8.35
C VAL A 177 8.97 10.03 7.53
N CYS A 178 8.77 10.05 6.21
CA CYS A 178 9.01 8.92 5.31
C CYS A 178 10.46 8.41 5.44
N LYS A 179 11.44 9.31 5.47
CA LYS A 179 12.86 8.95 5.60
C LYS A 179 13.16 8.16 6.88
N ASN A 180 12.54 8.54 7.98
CA ASN A 180 12.78 7.95 9.31
C ASN A 180 11.81 6.82 9.64
N ASN A 181 10.65 6.80 9.00
CA ASN A 181 9.59 5.83 9.21
C ASN A 181 8.93 5.48 7.86
N PRO A 182 9.43 4.45 7.16
CA PRO A 182 9.05 4.09 5.80
C PRO A 182 7.55 3.86 5.52
N PRO A 183 6.70 3.39 6.46
CA PRO A 183 5.25 3.33 6.26
C PRO A 183 4.61 4.63 5.76
N TYR A 184 5.14 5.80 6.15
CA TYR A 184 4.64 7.11 5.70
C TYR A 184 4.98 7.46 4.25
N CYS A 185 5.80 6.66 3.59
CA CYS A 185 6.22 6.94 2.20
C CYS A 185 5.07 6.84 1.21
N SER A 186 4.04 6.06 1.49
CA SER A 186 2.81 6.05 0.69
C SER A 186 2.13 7.42 0.67
N THR A 187 2.14 8.14 1.81
CA THR A 187 1.56 9.49 1.92
C THR A 187 2.42 10.53 1.19
N LEU A 188 3.75 10.41 1.24
CA LEU A 188 4.63 11.26 0.43
C LEU A 188 4.36 11.08 -1.06
N LEU A 189 4.24 9.84 -1.53
CA LEU A 189 3.92 9.56 -2.93
C LEU A 189 2.53 10.05 -3.33
N LEU A 190 1.54 10.00 -2.44
CA LEU A 190 0.22 10.59 -2.70
C LEU A 190 0.34 12.10 -2.91
N LEU A 191 1.09 12.83 -2.07
CA LEU A 191 1.35 14.27 -2.22
C LEU A 191 2.10 14.60 -3.50
N ASP A 192 3.00 13.72 -3.93
CA ASP A 192 3.78 13.86 -5.15
C ASP A 192 3.06 13.27 -6.39
N ASN A 193 1.74 13.09 -6.31
CA ASN A 193 0.93 12.49 -7.39
C ASN A 193 1.45 11.10 -7.82
N TRP A 194 1.94 10.34 -6.86
CA TRP A 194 2.53 9.01 -7.02
C TRP A 194 3.86 9.01 -7.81
N GLU A 195 4.54 10.13 -7.92
CA GLU A 195 5.81 10.24 -8.61
C GLU A 195 7.00 10.13 -7.65
N PHE A 196 7.99 9.34 -8.02
CA PHE A 196 9.28 9.30 -7.31
C PHE A 196 10.10 10.51 -7.73
N LYS A 197 9.98 11.62 -6.99
CA LYS A 197 10.75 12.81 -7.25
C LYS A 197 12.24 12.61 -6.93
N LYS A 198 13.12 13.46 -7.48
CA LYS A 198 14.58 13.36 -7.30
C LYS A 198 15.03 13.38 -5.84
N ASP A 199 14.24 14.00 -4.97
CA ASP A 199 14.49 14.11 -3.53
C ASP A 199 13.72 13.05 -2.70
N TYR A 200 13.18 12.01 -3.34
CA TYR A 200 12.56 10.89 -2.66
C TYR A 200 13.61 10.15 -1.80
N PRO A 201 13.31 9.78 -0.53
CA PRO A 201 14.33 9.32 0.42
C PRO A 201 14.99 7.96 0.13
N PHE A 202 14.45 7.13 -0.79
CA PHE A 202 14.91 5.74 -1.02
C PHE A 202 15.30 5.45 -2.46
#